data_0ef1af9e8648acf896d3b9f914af825c
#
_entry.id   0ef1af9e8648acf896d3b9f914af825c
#
_cell.length_a   1.000
_cell.length_b   1.000
_cell.length_c   1.000
_cell.angle_alpha   90.00
_cell.angle_beta   90.00
_cell.angle_gamma   90.00
#
_symmetry.space_group_name_H-M   'P 1'
#
loop_
_entity.id
_entity.type
_entity.pdbx_description
1 polymer ?
#
loop_
_entity_poly.entity_id
_entity_poly.type
_entity_poly.pdbx_seq_one_letter_code
_entity_poly.pdbx_strand_id
1 'polypeptide(L)'
;SDGFVLTSILFYELAASTAVTATVTGLTNGTQYTFRVKGFNGDGTSAASATAVATPFSNHTQNDLPVFDACPASIITAAGFTDTTSPDVACIKHYGITKGTTATTYSPIAFVSRWQMALFLTRMLVPAGGTLPSGVDQGFTDISGKSAEIQTAINQIKQLGITIGKTATTFDPDAFVTREEMALFITRLLKAVPVGPGGNEEFV
;
A
#
# COMPACT_ATOMS: atom_id res chain seq x y z
N SER A 1 8.60 -43.86 3.06
CA SER A 1 8.09 -42.63 3.73
C SER A 1 8.12 -41.51 2.72
N ASP A 2 6.95 -40.90 2.50
CA ASP A 2 6.76 -39.86 1.51
C ASP A 2 7.09 -38.49 2.13
N GLY A 3 7.75 -37.62 1.38
CA GLY A 3 8.15 -36.30 1.87
C GLY A 3 8.28 -35.24 0.77
N PHE A 4 8.46 -33.98 1.17
CA PHE A 4 8.61 -32.84 0.28
C PHE A 4 9.93 -32.14 0.52
N VAL A 5 10.55 -31.65 -0.55
CA VAL A 5 11.77 -30.85 -0.50
C VAL A 5 11.48 -29.45 -1.06
N LEU A 6 11.81 -28.42 -0.30
CA LEU A 6 11.79 -27.02 -0.74
C LEU A 6 13.17 -26.63 -1.27
N THR A 7 13.25 -26.25 -2.55
CA THR A 7 14.52 -25.86 -3.15
C THR A 7 14.52 -24.36 -3.53
N SER A 8 15.13 -23.58 -2.67
CA SER A 8 15.79 -22.34 -3.04
C SER A 8 16.95 -22.18 -2.09
N ILE A 9 18.17 -22.21 -2.56
CA ILE A 9 19.46 -21.95 -1.87
C ILE A 9 19.62 -22.53 -0.43
N LEU A 10 18.54 -22.85 0.29
CA LEU A 10 18.45 -23.53 1.59
C LEU A 10 17.55 -24.76 1.42
N PHE A 11 18.11 -25.96 1.53
CA PHE A 11 17.37 -27.22 1.48
C PHE A 11 16.69 -27.46 2.84
N TYR A 12 15.37 -27.53 2.83
CA TYR A 12 14.58 -28.05 3.96
C TYR A 12 14.02 -29.41 3.57
N GLU A 13 14.47 -30.48 4.23
CA GLU A 13 13.81 -31.78 4.16
C GLU A 13 12.73 -31.84 5.24
N LEU A 14 11.49 -31.99 4.80
CA LEU A 14 10.39 -32.34 5.69
C LEU A 14 10.29 -33.88 5.70
N ALA A 15 10.31 -34.47 6.90
CA ALA A 15 10.02 -35.89 7.05
C ALA A 15 8.67 -36.24 6.43
N ALA A 16 8.49 -37.48 6.01
CA ALA A 16 7.26 -38.01 5.42
C ALA A 16 5.99 -37.44 6.04
N SER A 17 5.25 -36.67 5.28
CA SER A 17 4.07 -35.98 5.73
C SER A 17 3.00 -35.92 4.66
N THR A 18 1.75 -36.19 5.04
CA THR A 18 0.56 -35.91 4.23
C THR A 18 0.07 -34.45 4.44
N ALA A 19 0.84 -33.62 5.16
CA ALA A 19 0.50 -32.23 5.41
C ALA A 19 0.52 -31.43 4.09
N VAL A 20 -0.50 -30.60 3.90
CA VAL A 20 -0.63 -29.68 2.76
C VAL A 20 0.06 -28.33 3.02
N THR A 21 0.63 -28.16 4.20
CA THR A 21 1.31 -26.91 4.64
C THR A 21 2.65 -27.23 5.27
N ALA A 22 3.62 -26.34 5.07
CA ALA A 22 4.94 -26.41 5.69
C ALA A 22 5.41 -25.02 6.12
N THR A 23 6.06 -24.93 7.28
CA THR A 23 6.67 -23.69 7.77
C THR A 23 8.15 -23.69 7.46
N VAL A 24 8.65 -22.68 6.76
CA VAL A 24 10.06 -22.45 6.49
C VAL A 24 10.58 -21.42 7.48
N THR A 25 11.62 -21.78 8.25
CA THR A 25 12.24 -20.90 9.26
C THR A 25 13.66 -20.50 8.85
N GLY A 26 14.26 -19.53 9.54
CA GLY A 26 15.65 -19.08 9.29
C GLY A 26 15.80 -18.17 8.07
N LEU A 27 14.70 -17.64 7.55
CA LEU A 27 14.73 -16.68 6.45
C LEU A 27 15.05 -15.28 6.98
N THR A 28 15.75 -14.49 6.16
CA THR A 28 16.07 -13.08 6.48
C THR A 28 14.95 -12.19 5.98
N ASN A 29 14.39 -11.35 6.86
CA ASN A 29 13.35 -10.41 6.51
C ASN A 29 13.82 -9.42 5.44
N GLY A 30 12.93 -9.06 4.53
CA GLY A 30 13.21 -8.18 3.40
C GLY A 30 13.99 -8.82 2.24
N THR A 31 14.40 -10.09 2.37
CA THR A 31 15.07 -10.83 1.30
C THR A 31 14.05 -11.64 0.51
N GLN A 32 14.02 -11.47 -0.80
CA GLN A 32 13.14 -12.23 -1.68
C GLN A 32 13.66 -13.68 -1.85
N TYR A 33 12.78 -14.65 -1.63
CA TYR A 33 13.07 -16.07 -1.81
C TYR A 33 12.17 -16.67 -2.88
N THR A 34 12.75 -17.61 -3.64
CA THR A 34 12.02 -18.40 -4.65
C THR A 34 11.81 -19.82 -4.12
N PHE A 35 10.59 -20.29 -4.10
CA PHE A 35 10.19 -21.60 -3.57
C PHE A 35 9.77 -22.55 -4.68
N ARG A 36 10.12 -23.82 -4.52
CA ARG A 36 9.63 -24.96 -5.31
C ARG A 36 9.39 -26.14 -4.38
N VAL A 37 8.43 -26.98 -4.70
CA VAL A 37 8.12 -28.19 -3.96
C VAL A 37 8.45 -29.41 -4.83
N LYS A 38 9.07 -30.42 -4.22
CA LYS A 38 9.25 -31.73 -4.80
C LYS A 38 8.72 -32.79 -3.84
N GLY A 39 7.99 -33.74 -4.35
CA GLY A 39 7.64 -34.94 -3.60
C GLY A 39 8.74 -35.99 -3.70
N PHE A 40 8.91 -36.79 -2.67
CA PHE A 40 9.79 -37.96 -2.71
C PHE A 40 9.16 -39.16 -1.98
N ASN A 41 9.42 -40.34 -2.47
CA ASN A 41 9.01 -41.59 -1.87
C ASN A 41 10.09 -42.66 -2.11
N GLY A 42 9.81 -43.93 -1.82
CA GLY A 42 10.72 -45.05 -2.02
C GLY A 42 11.14 -45.28 -3.49
N ASP A 43 10.39 -44.77 -4.46
CA ASP A 43 10.65 -44.89 -5.89
C ASP A 43 11.46 -43.72 -6.45
N GLY A 44 11.61 -42.63 -5.70
CA GLY A 44 12.42 -41.49 -6.10
C GLY A 44 11.81 -40.10 -5.81
N THR A 45 12.31 -39.09 -6.51
CA THR A 45 11.92 -37.69 -6.33
C THR A 45 11.19 -37.18 -7.58
N SER A 46 10.08 -36.50 -7.37
CA SER A 46 9.28 -35.88 -8.46
C SER A 46 10.01 -34.71 -9.14
N ALA A 47 9.51 -34.30 -10.29
CA ALA A 47 9.84 -33.00 -10.86
C ALA A 47 9.46 -31.86 -9.85
N ALA A 48 10.16 -30.74 -9.92
CA ALA A 48 9.83 -29.58 -9.10
C ALA A 48 8.51 -28.95 -9.56
N SER A 49 7.75 -28.39 -8.62
CA SER A 49 6.59 -27.56 -8.92
C SER A 49 6.98 -26.31 -9.72
N ALA A 50 5.99 -25.56 -10.20
CA ALA A 50 6.18 -24.18 -10.59
C ALA A 50 6.81 -23.36 -9.43
N THR A 51 7.51 -22.29 -9.77
CA THR A 51 8.12 -21.39 -8.78
C THR A 51 7.06 -20.49 -8.12
N ALA A 52 7.16 -20.36 -6.80
CA ALA A 52 6.51 -19.30 -6.04
C ALA A 52 7.56 -18.38 -5.44
N VAL A 53 7.28 -17.09 -5.32
CA VAL A 53 8.20 -16.10 -4.78
C VAL A 53 7.56 -15.44 -3.58
N ALA A 54 8.30 -15.30 -2.48
CA ALA A 54 7.86 -14.58 -1.30
C ALA A 54 9.04 -13.87 -0.62
N THR A 55 8.73 -12.80 0.10
CA THR A 55 9.68 -12.04 0.92
C THR A 55 9.19 -12.08 2.36
N PRO A 56 9.91 -12.72 3.29
CA PRO A 56 9.50 -12.74 4.68
C PRO A 56 9.63 -11.38 5.34
N PHE A 57 8.77 -11.12 6.31
CA PHE A 57 8.75 -9.90 7.11
C PHE A 57 8.89 -10.24 8.59
N SER A 58 9.32 -9.30 9.42
CA SER A 58 9.31 -9.49 10.88
C SER A 58 7.85 -9.56 11.37
N ASN A 59 7.52 -10.65 12.05
CA ASN A 59 6.23 -10.81 12.68
C ASN A 59 6.11 -9.81 13.84
N HIS A 60 5.15 -8.90 13.77
CA HIS A 60 4.67 -8.21 14.97
C HIS A 60 3.84 -9.19 15.81
N THR A 61 4.18 -9.31 17.09
CA THR A 61 3.53 -10.20 18.08
C THR A 61 2.18 -9.66 18.55
N GLN A 62 1.29 -9.35 17.65
CA GLN A 62 -0.11 -9.06 17.93
C GLN A 62 -0.92 -9.81 16.88
N ASN A 63 -2.15 -10.18 17.20
CA ASN A 63 -3.10 -10.92 16.37
C ASN A 63 -3.52 -10.18 15.07
N ASP A 64 -2.67 -9.32 14.58
CA ASP A 64 -2.89 -8.52 13.39
C ASP A 64 -2.22 -9.19 12.20
N LEU A 65 -2.89 -9.18 11.08
CA LEU A 65 -2.32 -9.47 9.77
C LEU A 65 -0.95 -8.79 9.64
N PRO A 66 0.03 -9.36 8.91
CA PRO A 66 1.34 -8.76 8.77
C PRO A 66 1.16 -7.34 8.22
N VAL A 67 1.14 -6.38 9.14
CA VAL A 67 1.17 -4.97 8.79
C VAL A 67 2.58 -4.73 8.26
N PHE A 68 2.70 -4.34 7.01
CA PHE A 68 3.91 -3.73 6.51
C PHE A 68 4.25 -2.59 7.46
N ASP A 69 5.37 -2.66 8.14
CA ASP A 69 5.87 -1.51 8.87
C ASP A 69 6.42 -0.51 7.85
N ALA A 70 5.48 0.16 7.18
CA ALA A 70 5.80 1.25 6.27
C ALA A 70 6.48 2.41 7.00
N CYS A 71 6.42 2.40 8.34
CA CYS A 71 6.84 3.51 9.18
C CYS A 71 7.73 3.04 10.33
N PRO A 72 8.85 2.36 10.07
CA PRO A 72 9.73 1.90 11.13
C PRO A 72 10.29 3.09 11.93
N ALA A 73 10.19 3.02 13.25
CA ALA A 73 10.65 4.08 14.16
C ALA A 73 12.14 4.45 13.95
N SER A 74 12.92 3.54 13.36
CA SER A 74 14.33 3.76 13.06
C SER A 74 14.59 4.79 11.94
N ILE A 75 13.61 5.04 11.06
CA ILE A 75 13.76 5.97 9.93
C ILE A 75 12.77 7.15 10.01
N ILE A 76 11.71 7.04 10.82
CA ILE A 76 10.71 8.09 10.95
C ILE A 76 11.12 9.05 12.07
N THR A 77 11.46 10.27 11.69
CA THR A 77 11.69 11.38 12.63
C THR A 77 10.37 12.07 12.97
N ALA A 78 10.35 12.80 14.10
CA ALA A 78 9.18 13.60 14.48
C ALA A 78 8.75 14.54 13.35
N ALA A 79 7.44 14.67 13.13
CA ALA A 79 6.88 15.50 12.05
C ALA A 79 7.21 17.01 12.17
N GLY A 80 7.58 17.45 13.37
CA GLY A 80 7.85 18.87 13.65
C GLY A 80 6.59 19.73 13.77
N PHE A 81 5.42 19.10 13.83
CA PHE A 81 4.16 19.81 14.13
C PHE A 81 4.03 20.04 15.64
N THR A 82 3.52 21.22 16.03
CA THR A 82 3.36 21.63 17.43
C THR A 82 2.05 21.12 18.05
N ASP A 83 1.12 20.69 17.24
CA ASP A 83 -0.25 20.29 17.63
C ASP A 83 -0.50 18.78 17.59
N THR A 84 0.52 17.99 17.30
CA THR A 84 0.45 16.53 17.33
C THR A 84 1.82 15.89 17.49
N THR A 85 1.84 14.75 18.21
CA THR A 85 3.03 13.87 18.36
C THR A 85 2.75 12.48 17.79
N SER A 86 1.68 12.31 17.02
CA SER A 86 1.30 11.01 16.43
C SER A 86 2.40 10.47 15.52
N PRO A 87 2.85 9.22 15.75
CA PRO A 87 3.80 8.55 14.85
C PRO A 87 3.23 8.36 13.44
N ASP A 88 1.92 8.17 13.30
CA ASP A 88 1.27 8.05 12.00
C ASP A 88 1.35 9.34 11.20
N VAL A 89 1.19 10.49 11.87
CA VAL A 89 1.37 11.81 11.24
C VAL A 89 2.83 12.03 10.86
N ALA A 90 3.77 11.60 11.69
CA ALA A 90 5.20 11.65 11.37
C ALA A 90 5.52 10.78 10.14
N CYS A 91 4.93 9.60 10.05
CA CYS A 91 5.05 8.71 8.92
C CYS A 91 4.58 9.34 7.61
N ILE A 92 3.35 9.81 7.54
CA ILE A 92 2.82 10.42 6.30
C ILE A 92 3.52 11.74 5.95
N LYS A 93 4.12 12.42 6.94
CA LYS A 93 5.00 13.57 6.70
C LYS A 93 6.32 13.15 6.08
N HIS A 94 6.93 12.06 6.58
CA HIS A 94 8.18 11.50 6.05
C HIS A 94 8.05 11.16 4.56
N TYR A 95 6.96 10.53 4.17
CA TYR A 95 6.67 10.20 2.77
C TYR A 95 6.16 11.38 1.94
N GLY A 96 6.08 12.58 2.50
CA GLY A 96 5.61 13.77 1.79
C GLY A 96 4.11 13.75 1.46
N ILE A 97 3.34 12.82 2.04
CA ILE A 97 1.89 12.71 1.84
C ILE A 97 1.19 13.92 2.46
N THR A 98 1.63 14.35 3.64
CA THR A 98 1.17 15.61 4.24
C THR A 98 2.26 16.66 4.29
N LYS A 99 1.87 17.92 4.12
CA LYS A 99 2.71 19.09 4.40
C LYS A 99 2.25 19.85 5.65
N GLY A 100 1.16 19.38 6.30
CA GLY A 100 0.46 20.07 7.36
C GLY A 100 -0.58 21.07 6.83
N THR A 101 -1.35 21.66 7.73
CA THR A 101 -2.24 22.80 7.43
C THR A 101 -1.48 24.11 7.40
N THR A 102 -0.38 24.18 8.15
CA THR A 102 0.67 25.20 8.07
C THR A 102 2.05 24.54 8.12
N ALA A 103 3.11 25.31 8.10
CA ALA A 103 4.48 24.78 8.26
C ALA A 103 4.68 24.05 9.61
N THR A 104 3.92 24.42 10.65
CA THR A 104 4.09 23.95 12.03
C THR A 104 2.86 23.27 12.62
N THR A 105 1.76 23.14 11.89
CA THR A 105 0.52 22.52 12.37
C THR A 105 -0.04 21.51 11.39
N TYR A 106 -0.63 20.46 11.94
CA TYR A 106 -1.32 19.40 11.18
C TYR A 106 -2.84 19.51 11.26
N SER A 107 -3.36 20.06 12.37
CA SER A 107 -4.79 20.19 12.70
C SER A 107 -5.49 18.81 12.79
N PRO A 108 -5.08 17.95 13.74
CA PRO A 108 -5.46 16.53 13.78
C PRO A 108 -6.97 16.28 13.98
N ILE A 109 -7.71 17.24 14.51
CA ILE A 109 -9.16 17.14 14.75
C ILE A 109 -10.01 17.88 13.70
N ALA A 110 -9.38 18.49 12.70
CA ALA A 110 -10.10 19.20 11.64
C ALA A 110 -10.70 18.21 10.61
N PHE A 111 -11.81 18.61 10.03
CA PHE A 111 -12.39 17.86 8.91
C PHE A 111 -11.49 18.01 7.67
N VAL A 112 -11.45 16.95 6.87
CA VAL A 112 -10.69 16.92 5.62
C VAL A 112 -11.60 17.36 4.47
N SER A 113 -11.20 18.41 3.76
CA SER A 113 -11.91 18.82 2.54
C SER A 113 -11.57 17.91 1.36
N ARG A 114 -12.43 17.93 0.32
CA ARG A 114 -12.24 17.10 -0.87
C ARG A 114 -10.95 17.45 -1.63
N TRP A 115 -10.55 18.73 -1.67
CA TRP A 115 -9.27 19.08 -2.28
C TRP A 115 -8.06 18.59 -1.46
N GLN A 116 -8.15 18.60 -0.11
CA GLN A 116 -7.10 18.01 0.74
C GLN A 116 -6.99 16.50 0.53
N MET A 117 -8.14 15.83 0.40
CA MET A 117 -8.16 14.41 0.08
C MET A 117 -7.50 14.13 -1.28
N ALA A 118 -7.74 14.94 -2.30
CA ALA A 118 -7.08 14.80 -3.60
C ALA A 118 -5.55 14.87 -3.48
N LEU A 119 -5.04 15.80 -2.67
CA LEU A 119 -3.61 15.91 -2.39
C LEU A 119 -3.06 14.68 -1.61
N PHE A 120 -3.79 14.17 -0.63
CA PHE A 120 -3.37 12.96 0.10
C PHE A 120 -3.27 11.76 -0.84
N LEU A 121 -4.28 11.53 -1.67
CA LEU A 121 -4.35 10.40 -2.58
C LEU A 121 -3.23 10.45 -3.64
N THR A 122 -3.01 11.59 -4.27
CA THR A 122 -1.95 11.74 -5.28
C THR A 122 -0.56 11.60 -4.69
N ARG A 123 -0.33 12.21 -3.52
CA ARG A 123 0.97 12.12 -2.84
C ARG A 123 1.25 10.75 -2.26
N MET A 124 0.22 9.97 -1.90
CA MET A 124 0.37 8.59 -1.43
C MET A 124 0.67 7.62 -2.57
N LEU A 125 0.17 7.88 -3.78
CA LEU A 125 0.29 6.96 -4.91
C LEU A 125 1.76 6.67 -5.27
N VAL A 126 2.62 7.67 -5.28
CA VAL A 126 4.04 7.52 -5.66
C VAL A 126 4.83 6.68 -4.65
N PRO A 127 4.79 6.95 -3.33
CA PRO A 127 5.40 6.08 -2.33
C PRO A 127 4.86 4.64 -2.36
N ALA A 128 3.60 4.46 -2.77
CA ALA A 128 2.99 3.14 -2.94
C ALA A 128 3.37 2.45 -4.27
N GLY A 129 4.31 3.02 -5.05
CA GLY A 129 4.79 2.44 -6.30
C GLY A 129 3.93 2.75 -7.53
N GLY A 130 2.88 3.55 -7.38
CA GLY A 130 2.03 3.97 -8.49
C GLY A 130 2.61 5.14 -9.29
N THR A 131 2.02 5.40 -10.44
CA THR A 131 2.42 6.48 -11.34
C THR A 131 1.31 7.53 -11.45
N LEU A 132 1.68 8.79 -11.29
CA LEU A 132 0.74 9.90 -11.47
C LEU A 132 0.58 10.23 -12.95
N PRO A 133 -0.66 10.39 -13.45
CA PRO A 133 -0.91 10.94 -14.78
C PRO A 133 -0.57 12.44 -14.83
N SER A 134 -0.62 13.01 -16.04
CA SER A 134 -0.21 14.39 -16.29
C SER A 134 -1.03 15.46 -15.54
N GLY A 135 -2.27 15.15 -15.14
CA GLY A 135 -3.16 16.11 -14.48
C GLY A 135 -3.73 17.16 -15.43
N VAL A 136 -3.78 16.88 -16.74
CA VAL A 136 -4.45 17.76 -17.70
C VAL A 136 -5.91 17.96 -17.34
N ASP A 137 -6.45 19.13 -17.66
CA ASP A 137 -7.82 19.53 -17.33
C ASP A 137 -8.84 18.45 -17.69
N GLN A 138 -9.64 18.08 -16.74
CA GLN A 138 -10.70 17.08 -16.84
C GLN A 138 -12.11 17.68 -16.85
N GLY A 139 -12.22 18.99 -17.07
CA GLY A 139 -13.49 19.70 -17.24
C GLY A 139 -14.23 20.05 -15.96
N PHE A 140 -13.55 20.08 -14.80
CA PHE A 140 -14.16 20.64 -13.59
C PHE A 140 -14.12 22.16 -13.59
N THR A 141 -15.28 22.79 -13.53
CA THR A 141 -15.43 24.26 -13.62
C THR A 141 -15.26 24.99 -12.29
N ASP A 142 -15.36 24.25 -11.18
CA ASP A 142 -15.41 24.79 -9.82
C ASP A 142 -14.03 24.74 -9.09
N ILE A 143 -12.98 24.36 -9.78
CA ILE A 143 -11.62 24.24 -9.20
C ILE A 143 -10.69 25.40 -9.59
N SER A 144 -11.14 26.31 -10.47
CA SER A 144 -10.29 27.40 -11.01
C SER A 144 -9.77 28.37 -9.95
N GLY A 145 -10.46 28.52 -8.81
CA GLY A 145 -10.01 29.32 -7.66
C GLY A 145 -8.95 28.65 -6.77
N LYS A 146 -8.59 27.39 -7.05
CA LYS A 146 -7.57 26.65 -6.28
C LYS A 146 -6.17 26.85 -6.88
N SER A 147 -5.12 26.60 -6.07
CA SER A 147 -3.76 26.63 -6.58
C SER A 147 -3.53 25.59 -7.69
N ALA A 148 -2.52 25.80 -8.53
CA ALA A 148 -2.19 24.88 -9.61
C ALA A 148 -1.90 23.44 -9.10
N GLU A 149 -1.26 23.29 -7.92
CA GLU A 149 -1.02 22.00 -7.29
C GLU A 149 -2.34 21.27 -6.99
N ILE A 150 -3.33 21.98 -6.45
CA ILE A 150 -4.65 21.42 -6.12
C ILE A 150 -5.42 21.06 -7.38
N GLN A 151 -5.44 21.95 -8.38
CA GLN A 151 -6.10 21.67 -9.66
C GLN A 151 -5.51 20.43 -10.33
N THR A 152 -4.19 20.35 -10.38
CA THR A 152 -3.48 19.19 -10.93
C THR A 152 -3.84 17.90 -10.17
N ALA A 153 -3.84 17.92 -8.84
CA ALA A 153 -4.17 16.74 -8.04
C ALA A 153 -5.62 16.26 -8.28
N ILE A 154 -6.58 17.20 -8.35
CA ILE A 154 -7.98 16.88 -8.64
C ILE A 154 -8.12 16.25 -10.03
N ASN A 155 -7.46 16.80 -11.03
CA ASN A 155 -7.47 16.26 -12.38
C ASN A 155 -6.79 14.87 -12.45
N GLN A 156 -5.69 14.68 -11.72
CA GLN A 156 -5.00 13.39 -11.63
C GLN A 156 -5.89 12.29 -11.04
N ILE A 157 -6.60 12.56 -9.94
CA ILE A 157 -7.50 11.55 -9.35
C ILE A 157 -8.73 11.26 -10.22
N LYS A 158 -9.14 12.20 -11.09
CA LYS A 158 -10.15 11.94 -12.12
C LYS A 158 -9.59 11.07 -13.24
N GLN A 159 -8.40 11.35 -13.74
CA GLN A 159 -7.71 10.51 -14.75
C GLN A 159 -7.48 9.07 -14.26
N LEU A 160 -7.19 8.89 -12.97
CA LEU A 160 -7.03 7.58 -12.32
C LEU A 160 -8.37 6.86 -12.05
N GLY A 161 -9.51 7.49 -12.33
CA GLY A 161 -10.82 6.93 -12.02
C GLY A 161 -11.15 6.88 -10.52
N ILE A 162 -10.34 7.54 -9.67
CA ILE A 162 -10.58 7.61 -8.22
C ILE A 162 -11.78 8.49 -7.91
N THR A 163 -11.99 9.55 -8.68
CA THR A 163 -13.19 10.40 -8.60
C THR A 163 -13.88 10.53 -9.95
N ILE A 164 -15.19 10.71 -9.91
CA ILE A 164 -16.00 11.12 -11.07
C ILE A 164 -16.51 12.56 -10.91
N GLY A 165 -16.22 13.19 -9.76
CA GLY A 165 -16.81 14.47 -9.34
C GLY A 165 -18.12 14.30 -8.56
N LYS A 166 -18.71 15.40 -8.13
CA LYS A 166 -20.10 15.46 -7.63
C LYS A 166 -21.08 15.43 -8.80
N THR A 167 -20.70 16.07 -9.89
CA THR A 167 -21.35 15.99 -11.19
C THR A 167 -20.29 15.75 -12.27
N ALA A 168 -20.69 15.70 -13.53
CA ALA A 168 -19.76 15.57 -14.64
C ALA A 168 -18.74 16.74 -14.71
N THR A 169 -19.15 17.93 -14.26
CA THR A 169 -18.38 19.19 -14.38
C THR A 169 -18.03 19.85 -13.05
N THR A 170 -18.41 19.28 -11.89
CA THR A 170 -18.12 19.83 -10.58
C THR A 170 -17.46 18.81 -9.68
N PHE A 171 -16.45 19.23 -8.95
CA PHE A 171 -15.73 18.43 -7.96
C PHE A 171 -16.17 18.72 -6.52
N ASP A 172 -16.63 19.96 -6.25
CA ASP A 172 -16.97 20.50 -4.93
C ASP A 172 -15.76 20.48 -3.97
N PRO A 173 -14.68 21.22 -4.27
CA PRO A 173 -13.40 21.07 -3.62
C PRO A 173 -13.42 21.40 -2.12
N ASP A 174 -14.27 22.32 -1.69
CA ASP A 174 -14.31 22.80 -0.30
C ASP A 174 -15.26 22.00 0.60
N ALA A 175 -16.11 21.14 0.05
CA ALA A 175 -16.94 20.26 0.84
C ALA A 175 -16.07 19.27 1.63
N PHE A 176 -16.55 18.88 2.81
CA PHE A 176 -15.88 17.85 3.61
C PHE A 176 -16.16 16.46 3.07
N VAL A 177 -15.16 15.59 3.20
CA VAL A 177 -15.27 14.19 2.82
C VAL A 177 -16.08 13.43 3.87
N THR A 178 -17.14 12.75 3.43
CA THR A 178 -17.87 11.82 4.31
C THR A 178 -17.10 10.51 4.48
N ARG A 179 -17.45 9.73 5.51
CA ARG A 179 -16.85 8.39 5.72
C ARG A 179 -17.07 7.47 4.52
N GLU A 180 -18.23 7.53 3.88
CA GLU A 180 -18.56 6.76 2.68
C GLU A 180 -17.69 7.20 1.48
N GLU A 181 -17.57 8.50 1.26
CA GLU A 181 -16.67 9.02 0.20
C GLU A 181 -15.21 8.67 0.46
N MET A 182 -14.76 8.67 1.73
CA MET A 182 -13.43 8.23 2.12
C MET A 182 -13.21 6.76 1.72
N ALA A 183 -14.14 5.87 2.09
CA ALA A 183 -14.05 4.46 1.73
C ALA A 183 -13.98 4.26 0.22
N LEU A 184 -14.82 5.00 -0.53
CA LEU A 184 -14.83 4.96 -1.99
C LEU A 184 -13.49 5.41 -2.59
N PHE A 185 -12.91 6.50 -2.10
CA PHE A 185 -11.62 7.00 -2.58
C PHE A 185 -10.50 5.99 -2.31
N ILE A 186 -10.44 5.42 -1.11
CA ILE A 186 -9.42 4.42 -0.75
C ILE A 186 -9.56 3.17 -1.62
N THR A 187 -10.76 2.63 -1.78
CA THR A 187 -11.00 1.43 -2.60
C THR A 187 -10.58 1.65 -4.06
N ARG A 188 -10.84 2.83 -4.60
CA ARG A 188 -10.45 3.15 -5.98
C ARG A 188 -8.96 3.42 -6.10
N LEU A 189 -8.33 4.00 -5.08
CA LEU A 189 -6.88 4.16 -5.04
C LEU A 189 -6.17 2.80 -5.05
N LEU A 190 -6.65 1.81 -4.29
CA LEU A 190 -6.07 0.46 -4.27
C LEU A 190 -5.99 -0.18 -5.66
N LYS A 191 -6.92 0.16 -6.57
CA LYS A 191 -6.88 -0.29 -7.97
C LYS A 191 -5.80 0.42 -8.80
N ALA A 192 -5.38 1.60 -8.39
CA ALA A 192 -4.37 2.40 -9.08
C ALA A 192 -2.93 2.11 -8.57
N VAL A 193 -2.81 1.46 -7.42
CA VAL A 193 -1.52 1.02 -6.88
C VAL A 193 -1.14 -0.30 -7.56
N PRO A 194 0.08 -0.43 -8.11
CA PRO A 194 0.54 -1.71 -8.65
C PRO A 194 0.54 -2.75 -7.54
N VAL A 195 0.03 -3.93 -7.84
CA VAL A 195 0.13 -5.07 -6.92
C VAL A 195 1.62 -5.31 -6.71
N GLY A 196 2.07 -5.27 -5.45
CA GLY A 196 3.47 -5.51 -5.12
C GLY A 196 3.95 -6.86 -5.68
N PRO A 197 5.26 -7.14 -5.70
CA PRO A 197 5.85 -8.34 -6.29
C PRO A 197 5.49 -9.60 -5.47
N GLY A 198 4.26 -9.90 -5.33
CA GLY A 198 3.68 -11.01 -4.56
C GLY A 198 2.35 -11.46 -5.11
N GLY A 199 1.83 -10.78 -6.11
CA GLY A 199 0.82 -11.39 -6.82
C GLY A 199 -0.57 -10.87 -6.90
N ASN A 200 -1.25 -11.48 -7.81
CA ASN A 200 -2.67 -11.52 -8.02
C ASN A 200 -3.39 -12.20 -6.84
N GLU A 201 -3.37 -11.59 -5.67
CA GLU A 201 -4.33 -11.93 -4.65
C GLU A 201 -5.56 -11.05 -4.87
N GLU A 202 -6.58 -11.64 -5.50
CA GLU A 202 -7.91 -11.07 -5.46
C GLU A 202 -8.28 -10.93 -3.98
N PHE A 203 -8.48 -9.68 -3.54
CA PHE A 203 -9.18 -9.43 -2.28
C PHE A 203 -10.64 -9.88 -2.48
N VAL A 204 -10.94 -11.07 -2.00
CA VAL A 204 -12.29 -11.61 -1.88
C VAL A 204 -12.96 -11.04 -0.63
#